data_0135b213381aa6866dd0e8578eace8d8
#
_entry.id   0135b213381aa6866dd0e8578eace8d8
#
_cell.length_a   1.000
_cell.length_b   1.000
_cell.length_c   1.000
_cell.angle_alpha   90.00
_cell.angle_beta   90.00
_cell.angle_gamma   90.00
#
_symmetry.space_group_name_H-M   'P 1'
#
loop_
_entity.id
_entity.type
_entity.pdbx_description
1 polymer ?
#
loop_
_entity_poly.entity_id
_entity_poly.type
_entity_poly.pdbx_seq_one_letter_code
_entity_poly.pdbx_strand_id
1 'polypeptide(L)'
;MNEINIEQIDLNLLKCFEILYEEQNASRAAERLGITQSAVSASLRRLRDIYQDPLFQRTGRGLAPTTKAHALKPLVSNALNIFRETLISLPDNTNTLQQRIITLGMSDDFEIAFAQEIIEQVRLKFPHYRIVIKQTYMHIIAEMLVKHNVDIGVTSGGIYYHSLYRELMVLGDYSCLVTHPEDAVDLTLEKFLGFEHLLISNTAQIGIVDEHLTKLNKTRHIFASTSHFAAIPWLLKRKGTVCTLPTHAARKISEIVPSLIYTKCPILIPTYPMVLSCRKTSLKDKAILDVQEVIRTVINSYK
;
A
#
# COMPACT_ATOMS: atom_id res chain seq x y z
N MET A 1 -1.18 5.21 33.50
CA MET A 1 -0.37 5.86 32.46
C MET A 1 -0.91 7.27 32.34
N ASN A 2 -0.11 8.29 32.68
CA ASN A 2 -0.55 9.69 32.46
C ASN A 2 -0.73 9.87 30.96
N GLU A 3 -1.94 10.23 30.54
CA GLU A 3 -2.20 10.66 29.17
C GLU A 3 -1.32 11.88 28.88
N ILE A 4 -0.36 11.72 27.97
CA ILE A 4 0.49 12.83 27.52
C ILE A 4 -0.41 13.75 26.70
N ASN A 5 -0.74 14.92 27.26
CA ASN A 5 -1.53 15.91 26.53
C ASN A 5 -0.65 16.56 25.46
N ILE A 6 -0.92 16.22 24.19
CA ILE A 6 -0.17 16.73 23.03
C ILE A 6 -0.23 18.26 22.90
N GLU A 7 -1.29 18.90 23.42
CA GLU A 7 -1.47 20.36 23.38
C GLU A 7 -0.41 21.11 24.20
N GLN A 8 0.26 20.44 25.14
CA GLN A 8 1.29 21.02 26.00
C GLN A 8 2.71 20.75 25.48
N ILE A 9 2.86 20.02 24.37
CA ILE A 9 4.17 19.65 23.82
C ILE A 9 4.61 20.67 22.78
N ASP A 10 5.79 21.29 23.02
CA ASP A 10 6.45 22.13 22.04
C ASP A 10 6.99 21.26 20.86
N LEU A 11 6.41 21.43 19.68
CA LEU A 11 6.78 20.67 18.48
C LEU A 11 8.22 20.95 18.00
N ASN A 12 8.84 22.06 18.43
CA ASN A 12 10.26 22.30 18.14
C ASN A 12 11.19 21.28 18.81
N LEU A 13 10.72 20.58 19.85
CA LEU A 13 11.46 19.49 20.46
C LEU A 13 11.71 18.34 19.47
N LEU A 14 10.77 18.06 18.56
CA LEU A 14 10.94 17.01 17.53
C LEU A 14 12.07 17.38 16.56
N LYS A 15 12.16 18.66 16.16
CA LYS A 15 13.26 19.16 15.32
C LYS A 15 14.61 19.06 16.04
N CYS A 16 14.62 19.38 17.33
CA CYS A 16 15.82 19.25 18.16
C CYS A 16 16.24 17.77 18.28
N PHE A 17 15.30 16.85 18.49
CA PHE A 17 15.56 15.42 18.54
C PHE A 17 16.15 14.91 17.21
N GLU A 18 15.57 15.26 16.07
CA GLU A 18 16.04 14.84 14.75
C GLU A 18 17.46 15.27 14.50
N ILE A 19 17.79 16.54 14.76
CA ILE A 19 19.14 17.08 14.54
C ILE A 19 20.16 16.50 15.53
N LEU A 20 19.79 16.32 16.80
CA LEU A 20 20.64 15.63 17.77
C LEU A 20 20.96 14.19 17.36
N TYR A 21 19.97 13.50 16.79
CA TYR A 21 20.16 12.13 16.30
C TYR A 21 21.14 12.07 15.12
N GLU A 22 21.07 13.02 14.21
CA GLU A 22 21.95 13.11 13.04
C GLU A 22 23.38 13.55 13.40
N GLU A 23 23.50 14.58 14.24
CA GLU A 23 24.79 15.17 14.60
C GLU A 23 25.55 14.40 15.69
N GLN A 24 24.83 13.68 16.55
CA GLN A 24 25.38 12.98 17.72
C GLN A 24 26.32 13.86 18.57
N ASN A 25 26.13 15.18 18.49
CA ASN A 25 26.94 16.20 19.15
C ASN A 25 26.08 17.43 19.46
N ALA A 26 25.99 17.81 20.73
CA ALA A 26 25.12 18.92 21.15
C ALA A 26 25.57 20.30 20.63
N SER A 27 26.87 20.52 20.46
CA SER A 27 27.40 21.79 19.93
C SER A 27 27.09 21.93 18.43
N ARG A 28 27.33 20.88 17.63
CA ARG A 28 26.96 20.88 16.21
C ARG A 28 25.47 20.96 16.00
N ALA A 29 24.69 20.29 16.85
CA ALA A 29 23.24 20.40 16.81
C ALA A 29 22.77 21.82 17.10
N ALA A 30 23.38 22.50 18.07
CA ALA A 30 23.07 23.89 18.39
C ALA A 30 23.42 24.85 17.22
N GLU A 31 24.56 24.68 16.61
CA GLU A 31 24.99 25.43 15.42
C GLU A 31 23.99 25.24 14.26
N ARG A 32 23.64 24.00 13.95
CA ARG A 32 22.69 23.69 12.86
C ARG A 32 21.26 24.19 13.13
N LEU A 33 20.86 24.27 14.41
CA LEU A 33 19.58 24.82 14.84
C LEU A 33 19.57 26.35 14.93
N GLY A 34 20.72 27.00 14.93
CA GLY A 34 20.85 28.44 15.17
C GLY A 34 20.49 28.85 16.60
N ILE A 35 20.74 27.98 17.60
CA ILE A 35 20.45 28.21 19.01
C ILE A 35 21.69 27.91 19.88
N THR A 36 21.62 28.22 21.17
CA THR A 36 22.73 27.93 22.11
C THR A 36 22.76 26.46 22.49
N GLN A 37 23.95 25.93 22.84
CA GLN A 37 24.08 24.57 23.35
C GLN A 37 23.29 24.34 24.66
N SER A 38 23.13 25.37 25.49
CA SER A 38 22.28 25.32 26.69
C SER A 38 20.80 25.13 26.34
N ALA A 39 20.32 25.76 25.25
CA ALA A 39 18.96 25.57 24.74
C ALA A 39 18.74 24.12 24.22
N VAL A 40 19.72 23.58 23.47
CA VAL A 40 19.67 22.15 23.05
C VAL A 40 19.61 21.23 24.27
N SER A 41 20.43 21.50 25.30
CA SER A 41 20.44 20.71 26.55
C SER A 41 19.12 20.80 27.30
N ALA A 42 18.46 21.96 27.32
CA ALA A 42 17.13 22.16 27.91
C ALA A 42 16.05 21.39 27.11
N SER A 43 16.10 21.44 25.78
CA SER A 43 15.21 20.68 24.90
C SER A 43 15.38 19.17 25.11
N LEU A 44 16.62 18.68 25.21
CA LEU A 44 16.89 17.26 25.49
C LEU A 44 16.36 16.84 26.85
N ARG A 45 16.42 17.68 27.86
CA ARG A 45 15.84 17.40 29.18
C ARG A 45 14.32 17.22 29.08
N ARG A 46 13.61 18.14 28.39
CA ARG A 46 12.17 18.04 28.17
C ARG A 46 11.79 16.79 27.36
N LEU A 47 12.57 16.43 26.35
CA LEU A 47 12.37 15.20 25.59
C LEU A 47 12.50 13.95 26.46
N ARG A 48 13.49 13.93 27.39
CA ARG A 48 13.67 12.84 28.36
C ARG A 48 12.45 12.71 29.29
N ASP A 49 11.92 13.83 29.73
CA ASP A 49 10.73 13.85 30.60
C ASP A 49 9.49 13.37 29.83
N ILE A 50 9.33 13.74 28.57
CA ILE A 50 8.21 13.28 27.73
C ILE A 50 8.31 11.78 27.45
N TYR A 51 9.47 11.32 27.01
CA TYR A 51 9.63 9.92 26.56
C TYR A 51 10.03 8.97 27.68
N GLN A 52 10.31 9.47 28.91
CA GLN A 52 10.78 8.68 30.04
C GLN A 52 11.98 7.78 29.67
N ASP A 53 12.95 8.37 28.95
CA ASP A 53 14.14 7.71 28.44
C ASP A 53 15.28 8.72 28.28
N PRO A 54 16.56 8.37 28.52
CA PRO A 54 17.70 9.24 28.31
C PRO A 54 17.83 9.74 26.87
N LEU A 55 17.30 9.03 25.88
CA LEU A 55 17.35 9.22 24.43
C LEU A 55 18.77 9.26 23.84
N PHE A 56 19.67 9.95 24.50
CA PHE A 56 21.09 10.03 24.12
C PHE A 56 21.97 9.89 25.35
N GLN A 57 22.96 8.99 25.27
CA GLN A 57 23.98 8.76 26.30
C GLN A 57 25.27 9.45 25.91
N ARG A 58 25.98 10.02 26.89
CA ARG A 58 27.30 10.60 26.66
C ARG A 58 28.33 9.49 26.43
N THR A 59 29.13 9.65 25.40
CA THR A 59 30.28 8.81 25.09
C THR A 59 31.55 9.67 25.01
N GLY A 60 32.74 9.07 24.99
CA GLY A 60 33.97 9.81 24.81
C GLY A 60 34.08 10.56 23.48
N ARG A 61 33.20 10.28 22.52
CA ARG A 61 33.17 10.90 21.18
C ARG A 61 31.93 11.76 20.91
N GLY A 62 31.02 11.95 21.88
CA GLY A 62 29.80 12.73 21.73
C GLY A 62 28.57 12.09 22.39
N LEU A 63 27.47 11.98 21.65
CA LEU A 63 26.21 11.43 22.09
C LEU A 63 25.88 10.18 21.28
N ALA A 64 25.50 9.08 21.93
CA ALA A 64 25.00 7.87 21.29
C ALA A 64 23.48 7.73 21.54
N PRO A 65 22.65 7.48 20.51
CA PRO A 65 21.22 7.27 20.68
C PRO A 65 20.94 5.96 21.42
N THR A 66 19.88 5.96 22.25
CA THR A 66 19.35 4.76 22.91
C THR A 66 18.53 3.92 21.92
N THR A 67 18.19 2.67 22.30
CA THR A 67 17.27 1.82 21.53
C THR A 67 15.92 2.53 21.30
N LYS A 68 15.42 3.26 22.31
CA LYS A 68 14.20 4.05 22.19
C LYS A 68 14.33 5.20 21.21
N ALA A 69 15.47 5.90 21.20
CA ALA A 69 15.75 6.95 20.21
C ALA A 69 15.83 6.38 18.79
N HIS A 70 16.40 5.19 18.59
CA HIS A 70 16.38 4.50 17.29
C HIS A 70 14.96 4.19 16.82
N ALA A 71 14.08 3.71 17.71
CA ALA A 71 12.68 3.44 17.38
C ALA A 71 11.86 4.72 17.09
N LEU A 72 12.17 5.82 17.78
CA LEU A 72 11.49 7.12 17.59
C LEU A 72 11.91 7.85 16.32
N LYS A 73 13.17 7.71 15.86
CA LYS A 73 13.70 8.46 14.70
C LYS A 73 12.81 8.39 13.47
N PRO A 74 12.38 7.21 12.97
CA PRO A 74 11.52 7.15 11.78
C PRO A 74 10.17 7.84 11.99
N LEU A 75 9.58 7.74 13.18
CA LEU A 75 8.29 8.36 13.49
C LEU A 75 8.39 9.89 13.52
N VAL A 76 9.43 10.42 14.19
CA VAL A 76 9.70 11.86 14.26
C VAL A 76 10.01 12.43 12.87
N SER A 77 10.86 11.75 12.10
CA SER A 77 11.20 12.20 10.75
C SER A 77 9.99 12.22 9.83
N ASN A 78 9.11 11.23 9.92
CA ASN A 78 7.86 11.21 9.14
C ASN A 78 6.95 12.39 9.52
N ALA A 79 6.75 12.65 10.81
CA ALA A 79 5.96 13.78 11.29
C ALA A 79 6.50 15.13 10.80
N LEU A 80 7.83 15.34 10.87
CA LEU A 80 8.47 16.54 10.39
C LEU A 80 8.40 16.68 8.85
N ASN A 81 8.47 15.58 8.12
CA ASN A 81 8.31 15.60 6.66
C ASN A 81 6.89 15.99 6.27
N ILE A 82 5.87 15.42 6.91
CA ILE A 82 4.47 15.84 6.70
C ILE A 82 4.30 17.34 6.99
N PHE A 83 4.91 17.83 8.06
CA PHE A 83 4.88 19.28 8.36
C PHE A 83 5.60 20.11 7.28
N ARG A 84 6.78 19.68 6.80
CA ARG A 84 7.49 20.35 5.68
C ARG A 84 6.64 20.38 4.41
N GLU A 85 5.93 19.31 4.11
CA GLU A 85 5.01 19.25 2.97
C GLU A 85 3.92 20.32 3.06
N THR A 86 3.41 20.63 4.25
CA THR A 86 2.42 21.70 4.42
C THR A 86 2.97 23.10 4.08
N LEU A 87 4.26 23.32 4.28
CA LEU A 87 4.92 24.60 3.96
C LEU A 87 5.22 24.75 2.47
N ILE A 88 5.48 23.63 1.78
CA ILE A 88 5.73 23.60 0.33
C ILE A 88 4.41 23.70 -0.45
N SER A 89 3.32 23.21 0.13
CA SER A 89 1.99 23.19 -0.49
C SER A 89 1.21 24.50 -0.38
N LEU A 90 1.80 25.56 0.20
CA LEU A 90 1.20 26.91 0.17
C LEU A 90 1.46 27.52 -1.22
N PRO A 91 0.42 27.88 -1.99
CA PRO A 91 0.61 28.45 -3.32
C PRO A 91 1.22 29.85 -3.20
N ASP A 92 2.46 30.00 -3.63
CA ASP A 92 2.89 31.27 -4.15
C ASP A 92 2.07 31.56 -5.42
N ASN A 93 1.46 32.75 -5.49
CA ASN A 93 0.61 33.24 -6.58
C ASN A 93 1.36 33.42 -7.92
N THR A 94 2.21 32.50 -8.31
CA THR A 94 2.90 32.48 -9.60
C THR A 94 2.54 31.21 -10.36
N ASN A 95 1.64 31.35 -11.31
CA ASN A 95 1.34 30.61 -12.56
C ASN A 95 2.06 29.29 -12.88
N THR A 96 2.31 28.42 -11.92
CA THR A 96 2.56 27.01 -12.17
C THR A 96 1.33 26.26 -11.70
N LEU A 97 0.62 25.59 -12.61
CA LEU A 97 -0.47 24.66 -12.34
C LEU A 97 0.02 23.63 -11.32
N GLN A 98 -0.17 23.88 -10.03
CA GLN A 98 0.18 22.92 -8.99
C GLN A 98 -0.65 21.67 -9.21
N GLN A 99 0.03 20.58 -9.59
CA GLN A 99 -0.62 19.31 -9.77
C GLN A 99 -1.12 18.80 -8.43
N ARG A 100 -2.43 18.61 -8.29
CA ARG A 100 -3.02 17.96 -7.14
C ARG A 100 -2.64 16.48 -7.16
N ILE A 101 -1.87 16.04 -6.19
CA ILE A 101 -1.48 14.63 -6.04
C ILE A 101 -2.59 13.88 -5.31
N ILE A 102 -3.00 12.74 -5.87
CA ILE A 102 -3.97 11.83 -5.26
C ILE A 102 -3.33 10.46 -5.21
N THR A 103 -3.21 9.90 -4.01
CA THR A 103 -2.56 8.62 -3.78
C THR A 103 -3.60 7.51 -3.70
N LEU A 104 -3.51 6.54 -4.62
CA LEU A 104 -4.33 5.34 -4.64
C LEU A 104 -3.61 4.18 -3.95
N GLY A 105 -4.27 3.50 -3.02
CA GLY A 105 -3.82 2.23 -2.46
C GLY A 105 -4.45 1.09 -3.22
N MET A 106 -3.65 0.25 -3.88
CA MET A 106 -4.12 -0.92 -4.65
C MET A 106 -3.21 -2.11 -4.40
N SER A 107 -3.75 -3.33 -4.44
CA SER A 107 -2.92 -4.52 -4.61
C SER A 107 -2.50 -4.66 -6.07
N ASP A 108 -1.41 -5.36 -6.34
CA ASP A 108 -0.84 -5.41 -7.68
C ASP A 108 -1.74 -6.08 -8.73
N ASP A 109 -2.67 -6.96 -8.33
CA ASP A 109 -3.71 -7.49 -9.22
C ASP A 109 -4.69 -6.41 -9.70
N PHE A 110 -5.11 -5.49 -8.81
CA PHE A 110 -5.93 -4.33 -9.18
C PHE A 110 -5.13 -3.32 -9.99
N GLU A 111 -3.86 -3.11 -9.65
CA GLU A 111 -2.96 -2.22 -10.39
C GLU A 111 -2.78 -2.72 -11.84
N ILE A 112 -2.49 -4.02 -12.03
CA ILE A 112 -2.38 -4.65 -13.35
C ILE A 112 -3.65 -4.46 -14.18
N ALA A 113 -4.82 -4.67 -13.56
CA ALA A 113 -6.08 -4.67 -14.29
C ALA A 113 -6.61 -3.28 -14.64
N PHE A 114 -6.47 -2.30 -13.74
CA PHE A 114 -7.24 -1.07 -13.79
C PHE A 114 -6.41 0.21 -13.81
N ALA A 115 -5.14 0.17 -13.38
CA ALA A 115 -4.36 1.39 -13.16
C ALA A 115 -4.16 2.20 -14.44
N GLN A 116 -3.84 1.56 -15.55
CA GLN A 116 -3.63 2.23 -16.84
C GLN A 116 -4.86 3.05 -17.22
N GLU A 117 -6.03 2.43 -17.22
CA GLU A 117 -7.26 3.09 -17.65
C GLU A 117 -7.67 4.20 -16.66
N ILE A 118 -7.55 3.97 -15.35
CA ILE A 118 -7.80 5.00 -14.34
C ILE A 118 -6.89 6.22 -14.58
N ILE A 119 -5.58 6.02 -14.77
CA ILE A 119 -4.62 7.10 -15.01
C ILE A 119 -4.97 7.86 -16.29
N GLU A 120 -5.27 7.18 -17.37
CA GLU A 120 -5.63 7.80 -18.65
C GLU A 120 -6.92 8.62 -18.55
N GLN A 121 -7.97 8.07 -17.95
CA GLN A 121 -9.24 8.77 -17.75
C GLN A 121 -9.10 9.98 -16.80
N VAL A 122 -8.32 9.87 -15.73
CA VAL A 122 -8.04 11.00 -14.85
C VAL A 122 -7.24 12.07 -15.61
N ARG A 123 -6.22 11.69 -16.35
CA ARG A 123 -5.40 12.63 -17.14
C ARG A 123 -6.22 13.38 -18.18
N LEU A 124 -7.16 12.72 -18.83
CA LEU A 124 -8.04 13.32 -19.85
C LEU A 124 -9.04 14.31 -19.23
N LYS A 125 -9.69 13.90 -18.12
CA LYS A 125 -10.74 14.72 -17.47
C LYS A 125 -10.17 15.80 -16.56
N PHE A 126 -9.04 15.53 -15.91
CA PHE A 126 -8.46 16.37 -14.86
C PHE A 126 -6.94 16.50 -15.06
N PRO A 127 -6.46 17.22 -16.08
CA PRO A 127 -5.04 17.26 -16.44
C PRO A 127 -4.12 17.85 -15.35
N HIS A 128 -4.69 18.52 -14.36
CA HIS A 128 -3.98 19.05 -13.19
C HIS A 128 -3.91 18.06 -12.01
N TYR A 129 -4.49 16.85 -12.13
CA TYR A 129 -4.34 15.80 -11.13
C TYR A 129 -3.20 14.85 -11.51
N ARG A 130 -2.43 14.45 -10.51
CA ARG A 130 -1.40 13.43 -10.62
C ARG A 130 -1.76 12.25 -9.73
N ILE A 131 -1.84 11.07 -10.31
CA ILE A 131 -2.06 9.82 -9.59
C ILE A 131 -0.73 9.23 -9.15
N VAL A 132 -0.65 8.82 -7.90
CA VAL A 132 0.44 8.01 -7.32
C VAL A 132 -0.18 6.72 -6.80
N ILE A 133 0.33 5.57 -7.22
CA ILE A 133 -0.13 4.28 -6.74
C ILE A 133 0.82 3.78 -5.66
N LYS A 134 0.27 3.30 -4.55
CA LYS A 134 1.00 2.63 -3.48
C LYS A 134 0.43 1.23 -3.28
N GLN A 135 1.32 0.25 -3.24
CA GLN A 135 0.92 -1.13 -2.95
C GLN A 135 0.27 -1.24 -1.56
N THR A 136 -0.84 -1.95 -1.52
CA THR A 136 -1.56 -2.24 -0.29
C THR A 136 -2.24 -3.62 -0.35
N TYR A 137 -2.83 -4.03 0.76
CA TYR A 137 -3.61 -5.27 0.87
C TYR A 137 -4.82 -5.04 1.78
N MET A 138 -5.83 -5.90 1.68
CA MET A 138 -7.09 -5.80 2.42
C MET A 138 -6.94 -5.60 3.95
N HIS A 139 -5.86 -6.09 4.54
CA HIS A 139 -5.62 -6.01 5.99
C HIS A 139 -4.86 -4.76 6.44
N ILE A 140 -4.20 -4.02 5.53
CA ILE A 140 -3.44 -2.80 5.86
C ILE A 140 -4.03 -1.51 5.28
N ILE A 141 -4.92 -1.59 4.30
CA ILE A 141 -5.49 -0.42 3.63
C ILE A 141 -6.18 0.53 4.61
N ALA A 142 -6.89 0.01 5.60
CA ALA A 142 -7.59 0.84 6.58
C ALA A 142 -6.61 1.70 7.40
N GLU A 143 -5.49 1.13 7.82
CA GLU A 143 -4.43 1.85 8.52
C GLU A 143 -3.77 2.90 7.62
N MET A 144 -3.49 2.57 6.36
CA MET A 144 -2.89 3.50 5.40
C MET A 144 -3.81 4.70 5.13
N LEU A 145 -5.14 4.49 5.05
CA LEU A 145 -6.12 5.56 4.90
C LEU A 145 -6.17 6.46 6.15
N VAL A 146 -6.24 5.87 7.34
CA VAL A 146 -6.29 6.63 8.61
C VAL A 146 -5.01 7.42 8.82
N LYS A 147 -3.85 6.87 8.50
CA LYS A 147 -2.54 7.55 8.59
C LYS A 147 -2.25 8.53 7.43
N HIS A 148 -3.20 8.79 6.55
CA HIS A 148 -3.03 9.66 5.39
C HIS A 148 -1.91 9.23 4.41
N ASN A 149 -1.53 7.95 4.42
CA ASN A 149 -0.54 7.40 3.49
C ASN A 149 -1.11 7.16 2.08
N VAL A 150 -2.44 6.98 2.00
CA VAL A 150 -3.23 6.93 0.76
C VAL A 150 -4.52 7.72 0.95
N ASP A 151 -5.10 8.17 -0.16
CA ASP A 151 -6.34 8.95 -0.19
C ASP A 151 -7.54 8.08 -0.51
N ILE A 152 -7.40 7.17 -1.46
CA ILE A 152 -8.43 6.24 -1.92
C ILE A 152 -7.83 4.83 -1.94
N GLY A 153 -8.55 3.85 -1.40
CA GLY A 153 -8.19 2.44 -1.46
C GLY A 153 -9.11 1.67 -2.41
N VAL A 154 -8.53 0.77 -3.22
CA VAL A 154 -9.25 -0.21 -4.04
C VAL A 154 -8.70 -1.59 -3.71
N THR A 155 -9.51 -2.43 -3.05
CA THR A 155 -9.06 -3.72 -2.50
C THR A 155 -10.16 -4.78 -2.53
N SER A 156 -9.77 -6.04 -2.34
CA SER A 156 -10.69 -7.18 -2.19
C SER A 156 -11.28 -7.25 -0.76
N GLY A 157 -12.10 -6.28 -0.37
CA GLY A 157 -12.63 -6.18 0.98
C GLY A 157 -11.78 -5.30 1.89
N GLY A 158 -11.56 -5.71 3.14
CA GLY A 158 -10.75 -4.99 4.13
C GLY A 158 -11.43 -4.83 5.49
N ILE A 159 -10.66 -4.40 6.49
CA ILE A 159 -11.12 -4.17 7.85
C ILE A 159 -12.00 -2.92 7.91
N TYR A 160 -13.07 -2.97 8.70
CA TYR A 160 -13.97 -1.84 8.89
C TYR A 160 -13.47 -0.92 10.02
N TYR A 161 -13.33 0.36 9.68
CA TYR A 161 -13.15 1.44 10.66
C TYR A 161 -14.28 2.45 10.53
N HIS A 162 -14.85 2.90 11.63
CA HIS A 162 -15.98 3.85 11.63
C HIS A 162 -15.66 5.18 10.94
N SER A 163 -14.39 5.60 10.93
CA SER A 163 -13.91 6.82 10.25
C SER A 163 -13.80 6.69 8.73
N LEU A 164 -13.94 5.48 8.18
CA LEU A 164 -13.82 5.23 6.75
C LEU A 164 -15.19 5.11 6.08
N TYR A 165 -15.27 5.61 4.85
CA TYR A 165 -16.30 5.31 3.88
C TYR A 165 -15.86 4.09 3.08
N ARG A 166 -16.82 3.21 2.80
CA ARG A 166 -16.63 2.02 1.98
C ARG A 166 -17.81 1.81 1.05
N GLU A 167 -17.53 1.40 -0.16
CA GLU A 167 -18.50 1.14 -1.20
C GLU A 167 -18.16 -0.19 -1.89
N LEU A 168 -19.12 -1.11 -1.93
CA LEU A 168 -19.03 -2.31 -2.74
C LEU A 168 -19.27 -1.90 -4.20
N MET A 169 -18.29 -2.17 -5.05
CA MET A 169 -18.37 -1.84 -6.46
C MET A 169 -18.91 -3.03 -7.27
N VAL A 170 -18.20 -4.14 -7.24
CA VAL A 170 -18.51 -5.35 -7.97
C VAL A 170 -18.02 -6.58 -7.20
N LEU A 171 -18.57 -7.77 -7.50
CA LEU A 171 -18.03 -9.03 -7.02
C LEU A 171 -17.03 -9.57 -8.04
N GLY A 172 -15.81 -9.85 -7.58
CA GLY A 172 -14.77 -10.52 -8.34
C GLY A 172 -14.83 -12.03 -8.19
N ASP A 173 -14.27 -12.74 -9.14
CA ASP A 173 -14.13 -14.18 -9.16
C ASP A 173 -12.70 -14.61 -9.54
N TYR A 174 -12.46 -15.90 -9.65
CA TYR A 174 -11.15 -16.47 -9.94
C TYR A 174 -11.13 -17.23 -11.25
N SER A 175 -10.00 -17.13 -11.93
CA SER A 175 -9.71 -17.82 -13.19
C SER A 175 -8.32 -18.41 -13.18
N CYS A 176 -7.97 -19.10 -14.25
CA CYS A 176 -6.66 -19.71 -14.42
C CYS A 176 -5.93 -19.07 -15.61
N LEU A 177 -4.60 -18.98 -15.50
CA LEU A 177 -3.69 -18.79 -16.61
C LEU A 177 -2.91 -20.06 -16.86
N VAL A 178 -2.84 -20.47 -18.12
CA VAL A 178 -2.06 -21.61 -18.64
C VAL A 178 -1.17 -21.15 -19.79
N THR A 179 -0.19 -21.97 -20.16
CA THR A 179 0.83 -21.59 -21.14
C THR A 179 0.55 -22.10 -22.57
N HIS A 180 -0.39 -23.03 -22.73
CA HIS A 180 -0.70 -23.64 -24.02
C HIS A 180 -2.20 -23.66 -24.31
N PRO A 181 -2.64 -23.43 -25.58
CA PRO A 181 -4.07 -23.42 -25.93
C PRO A 181 -4.80 -24.71 -25.58
N GLU A 182 -4.15 -25.86 -25.80
CA GLU A 182 -4.68 -27.19 -25.47
C GLU A 182 -4.89 -27.41 -23.97
N ASP A 183 -4.16 -26.68 -23.13
CA ASP A 183 -4.33 -26.72 -21.67
C ASP A 183 -5.52 -25.87 -21.22
N ALA A 184 -5.88 -24.86 -22.02
CA ALA A 184 -7.01 -23.98 -21.76
C ALA A 184 -8.36 -24.57 -22.18
N VAL A 185 -8.36 -25.42 -23.20
CA VAL A 185 -9.57 -26.09 -23.68
C VAL A 185 -9.96 -27.18 -22.70
N ASP A 186 -11.20 -27.10 -22.17
CA ASP A 186 -11.77 -28.06 -21.23
C ASP A 186 -10.84 -28.35 -20.04
N LEU A 187 -10.39 -27.33 -19.34
CA LEU A 187 -9.63 -27.49 -18.11
C LEU A 187 -10.51 -28.12 -17.02
N THR A 188 -10.57 -29.44 -17.03
CA THR A 188 -11.29 -30.23 -16.00
C THR A 188 -10.54 -30.22 -14.68
N LEU A 189 -11.23 -30.55 -13.58
CA LEU A 189 -10.60 -30.69 -12.27
C LEU A 189 -9.44 -31.69 -12.28
N GLU A 190 -9.56 -32.81 -13.02
CA GLU A 190 -8.52 -33.82 -13.13
C GLU A 190 -7.26 -33.25 -13.82
N LYS A 191 -7.41 -32.59 -14.98
CA LYS A 191 -6.29 -31.92 -15.65
C LYS A 191 -5.64 -30.88 -14.75
N PHE A 192 -6.46 -30.06 -14.09
CA PHE A 192 -6.00 -29.01 -13.17
C PHE A 192 -5.15 -29.58 -12.03
N LEU A 193 -5.57 -30.70 -11.43
CA LEU A 193 -4.81 -31.35 -10.37
C LEU A 193 -3.53 -32.02 -10.87
N GLY A 194 -3.50 -32.43 -12.15
CA GLY A 194 -2.32 -32.99 -12.81
C GLY A 194 -1.25 -31.94 -13.18
N PHE A 195 -1.58 -30.66 -13.14
CA PHE A 195 -0.63 -29.58 -13.45
C PHE A 195 0.24 -29.22 -12.27
N GLU A 196 1.38 -28.58 -12.57
CA GLU A 196 2.21 -27.91 -11.58
C GLU A 196 1.70 -26.48 -11.35
N HIS A 197 1.46 -26.10 -10.11
CA HIS A 197 0.83 -24.84 -9.75
C HIS A 197 1.83 -23.79 -9.33
N LEU A 198 1.69 -22.57 -9.90
CA LEU A 198 2.28 -21.37 -9.34
C LEU A 198 1.29 -20.78 -8.32
N LEU A 199 1.71 -20.72 -7.06
CA LEU A 199 0.91 -20.12 -5.99
C LEU A 199 1.20 -18.63 -5.85
N ILE A 200 0.16 -17.80 -5.83
CA ILE A 200 0.28 -16.40 -5.42
C ILE A 200 -0.17 -16.30 -3.96
N SER A 201 0.78 -16.00 -3.08
CA SER A 201 0.52 -15.91 -1.63
C SER A 201 1.61 -15.15 -0.90
N ASN A 202 1.22 -14.29 0.04
CA ASN A 202 2.15 -13.60 0.94
C ASN A 202 2.71 -14.53 2.04
N THR A 203 2.03 -15.64 2.34
CA THR A 203 2.43 -16.59 3.38
C THR A 203 3.18 -17.80 2.83
N ALA A 204 3.19 -17.97 1.50
CA ALA A 204 3.83 -19.07 0.76
C ALA A 204 3.36 -20.49 1.12
N GLN A 205 2.32 -20.66 1.95
CA GLN A 205 1.93 -21.97 2.45
C GLN A 205 0.59 -22.47 1.90
N ILE A 206 -0.47 -21.67 1.99
CA ILE A 206 -1.84 -22.06 1.63
C ILE A 206 -2.52 -20.90 0.92
N GLY A 207 -3.25 -21.18 -0.17
CA GLY A 207 -4.08 -20.22 -0.87
C GLY A 207 -5.55 -20.63 -0.86
N ILE A 208 -6.43 -19.74 -1.36
CA ILE A 208 -7.88 -19.99 -1.44
C ILE A 208 -8.22 -21.29 -2.18
N VAL A 209 -7.43 -21.67 -3.18
CA VAL A 209 -7.59 -22.94 -3.92
C VAL A 209 -7.39 -24.15 -3.00
N ASP A 210 -6.37 -24.10 -2.15
CA ASP A 210 -6.03 -25.22 -1.25
C ASP A 210 -7.11 -25.45 -0.19
N GLU A 211 -7.72 -24.37 0.30
CA GLU A 211 -8.86 -24.43 1.22
C GLU A 211 -10.06 -25.15 0.59
N HIS A 212 -10.31 -24.91 -0.71
CA HIS A 212 -11.40 -25.54 -1.44
C HIS A 212 -11.09 -26.98 -1.86
N LEU A 213 -9.84 -27.26 -2.23
CA LEU A 213 -9.40 -28.62 -2.53
C LEU A 213 -9.45 -29.54 -1.29
N THR A 214 -9.10 -29.01 -0.12
CA THR A 214 -9.19 -29.75 1.15
C THR A 214 -10.64 -30.21 1.42
N LYS A 215 -11.65 -29.37 1.14
CA LYS A 215 -13.06 -29.76 1.26
C LYS A 215 -13.47 -30.90 0.32
N LEU A 216 -12.74 -31.05 -0.77
CA LEU A 216 -12.94 -32.13 -1.76
C LEU A 216 -12.02 -33.34 -1.50
N ASN A 217 -11.27 -33.37 -0.41
CA ASN A 217 -10.21 -34.34 -0.11
C ASN A 217 -9.19 -34.49 -1.27
N LYS A 218 -8.82 -33.34 -1.88
CA LYS A 218 -7.86 -33.25 -2.96
C LYS A 218 -6.69 -32.35 -2.57
N THR A 219 -5.56 -32.53 -3.22
CA THR A 219 -4.36 -31.69 -3.11
C THR A 219 -3.83 -31.38 -4.49
N ARG A 220 -2.98 -30.38 -4.61
CA ARG A 220 -2.28 -30.03 -5.84
C ARG A 220 -0.77 -29.94 -5.60
N HIS A 221 0.01 -30.06 -6.65
CA HIS A 221 1.45 -29.89 -6.59
C HIS A 221 1.82 -28.42 -6.85
N ILE A 222 2.41 -27.73 -5.86
CA ILE A 222 2.88 -26.35 -5.99
C ILE A 222 4.39 -26.42 -6.28
N PHE A 223 4.82 -25.96 -7.48
CA PHE A 223 6.23 -25.95 -7.84
C PHE A 223 6.96 -24.69 -7.39
N ALA A 224 6.22 -23.58 -7.23
CA ALA A 224 6.76 -22.31 -6.76
C ALA A 224 5.66 -21.42 -6.15
N SER A 225 6.05 -20.46 -5.32
CA SER A 225 5.18 -19.41 -4.81
C SER A 225 5.81 -18.03 -4.98
N THR A 226 4.97 -17.01 -5.17
CA THR A 226 5.37 -15.61 -5.21
C THR A 226 4.29 -14.75 -4.57
N SER A 227 4.65 -13.60 -4.03
CA SER A 227 3.70 -12.60 -3.52
C SER A 227 3.20 -11.60 -4.57
N HIS A 228 3.73 -11.67 -5.81
CA HIS A 228 3.49 -10.67 -6.85
C HIS A 228 2.82 -11.28 -8.09
N PHE A 229 1.64 -10.78 -8.45
CA PHE A 229 0.96 -11.16 -9.70
C PHE A 229 1.76 -10.72 -10.92
N ALA A 230 2.45 -9.59 -10.85
CA ALA A 230 3.32 -9.09 -11.92
C ALA A 230 4.46 -10.07 -12.29
N ALA A 231 4.84 -11.00 -11.41
CA ALA A 231 5.87 -12.00 -11.67
C ALA A 231 5.37 -13.19 -12.53
N ILE A 232 4.06 -13.39 -12.67
CA ILE A 232 3.47 -14.55 -13.37
C ILE A 232 4.06 -14.75 -14.77
N PRO A 233 4.20 -13.70 -15.65
CA PRO A 233 4.73 -13.89 -16.99
C PRO A 233 6.17 -14.41 -17.06
N TRP A 234 6.93 -14.25 -15.99
CA TRP A 234 8.31 -14.72 -15.89
C TRP A 234 8.43 -16.12 -15.31
N LEU A 235 7.48 -16.52 -14.46
CA LEU A 235 7.51 -17.79 -13.73
C LEU A 235 6.67 -18.89 -14.40
N LEU A 236 5.57 -18.53 -15.06
CA LEU A 236 4.67 -19.47 -15.73
C LEU A 236 5.09 -19.62 -17.21
N LYS A 237 6.00 -20.58 -17.49
CA LYS A 237 6.65 -20.74 -18.80
C LYS A 237 6.48 -22.14 -19.42
N ARG A 238 6.31 -23.17 -18.59
CA ARG A 238 6.32 -24.55 -19.06
C ARG A 238 4.90 -25.07 -19.31
N LYS A 239 4.74 -25.93 -20.33
CA LYS A 239 3.51 -26.71 -20.54
C LYS A 239 3.16 -27.51 -19.29
N GLY A 240 1.85 -27.67 -19.02
CA GLY A 240 1.38 -28.37 -17.83
C GLY A 240 1.56 -27.55 -16.54
N THR A 241 1.73 -26.23 -16.65
CA THR A 241 1.74 -25.33 -15.49
C THR A 241 0.51 -24.43 -15.49
N VAL A 242 0.01 -24.10 -14.30
CA VAL A 242 -1.19 -23.29 -14.10
C VAL A 242 -1.02 -22.32 -12.93
N CYS A 243 -1.62 -21.14 -13.05
CA CYS A 243 -1.76 -20.19 -11.97
C CYS A 243 -3.23 -19.82 -11.81
N THR A 244 -3.79 -19.95 -10.61
CA THR A 244 -5.13 -19.47 -10.27
C THR A 244 -5.02 -18.09 -9.61
N LEU A 245 -5.77 -17.12 -10.14
CA LEU A 245 -5.70 -15.74 -9.71
C LEU A 245 -7.04 -15.01 -9.95
N PRO A 246 -7.22 -13.79 -9.41
CA PRO A 246 -8.38 -12.95 -9.72
C PRO A 246 -8.59 -12.78 -11.23
N THR A 247 -9.82 -12.94 -11.68
CA THR A 247 -10.19 -12.93 -13.11
C THR A 247 -9.81 -11.62 -13.79
N HIS A 248 -9.95 -10.48 -13.12
CA HIS A 248 -9.57 -9.19 -13.68
C HIS A 248 -8.06 -9.12 -14.03
N ALA A 249 -7.20 -9.65 -13.16
CA ALA A 249 -5.77 -9.73 -13.44
C ALA A 249 -5.45 -10.79 -14.50
N ALA A 250 -6.12 -11.95 -14.46
CA ALA A 250 -5.92 -13.02 -15.44
C ALA A 250 -6.22 -12.55 -16.87
N ARG A 251 -7.36 -11.87 -17.08
CA ARG A 251 -7.73 -11.31 -18.39
C ARG A 251 -6.69 -10.30 -18.86
N LYS A 252 -6.32 -9.34 -18.01
CA LYS A 252 -5.37 -8.29 -18.39
C LYS A 252 -3.98 -8.84 -18.70
N ILE A 253 -3.49 -9.79 -17.94
CA ILE A 253 -2.22 -10.47 -18.21
C ILE A 253 -2.29 -11.23 -19.53
N SER A 254 -3.37 -11.96 -19.80
CA SER A 254 -3.56 -12.70 -21.05
C SER A 254 -3.64 -11.78 -22.29
N GLU A 255 -4.24 -10.58 -22.15
CA GLU A 255 -4.26 -9.56 -23.22
C GLU A 255 -2.87 -9.04 -23.58
N ILE A 256 -2.01 -8.83 -22.56
CA ILE A 256 -0.68 -8.21 -22.74
C ILE A 256 0.39 -9.27 -23.06
N VAL A 257 0.23 -10.50 -22.55
CA VAL A 257 1.19 -11.59 -22.67
C VAL A 257 0.58 -12.74 -23.48
N PRO A 258 0.74 -12.77 -24.81
CA PRO A 258 0.09 -13.74 -25.70
C PRO A 258 0.44 -15.21 -25.39
N SER A 259 1.53 -15.47 -24.68
CA SER A 259 1.93 -16.82 -24.26
C SER A 259 1.17 -17.32 -23.03
N LEU A 260 0.35 -16.48 -22.40
CA LEU A 260 -0.49 -16.86 -21.25
C LEU A 260 -1.96 -16.78 -21.64
N ILE A 261 -2.64 -17.89 -21.50
CA ILE A 261 -4.02 -18.05 -21.96
C ILE A 261 -4.94 -18.11 -20.76
N TYR A 262 -5.90 -17.21 -20.76
CA TYR A 262 -6.96 -17.17 -19.77
C TYR A 262 -7.94 -18.32 -19.99
N THR A 263 -8.34 -18.98 -18.90
CA THR A 263 -9.36 -20.01 -18.89
C THR A 263 -10.13 -20.03 -17.57
N LYS A 264 -11.33 -20.62 -17.59
CA LYS A 264 -12.17 -20.72 -16.39
C LYS A 264 -11.53 -21.65 -15.36
N CYS A 265 -11.59 -21.24 -14.08
CA CYS A 265 -11.18 -22.11 -12.98
C CYS A 265 -12.15 -23.31 -12.84
N PRO A 266 -11.67 -24.56 -12.80
CA PRO A 266 -12.54 -25.75 -12.69
C PRO A 266 -13.05 -25.98 -11.26
N ILE A 267 -12.62 -25.16 -10.30
CA ILE A 267 -13.06 -25.22 -8.91
C ILE A 267 -14.01 -24.04 -8.64
N LEU A 268 -15.11 -24.32 -7.98
CA LEU A 268 -16.03 -23.29 -7.51
C LEU A 268 -15.44 -22.59 -6.29
N ILE A 269 -14.79 -21.45 -6.53
CA ILE A 269 -14.27 -20.58 -5.49
C ILE A 269 -15.29 -19.45 -5.28
N PRO A 270 -15.65 -19.11 -4.02
CA PRO A 270 -16.56 -18.00 -3.75
C PRO A 270 -16.05 -16.68 -4.31
N THR A 271 -16.98 -15.84 -4.77
CA THR A 271 -16.68 -14.46 -5.17
C THR A 271 -16.21 -13.63 -3.99
N TYR A 272 -15.48 -12.58 -4.27
CA TYR A 272 -15.00 -11.63 -3.27
C TYR A 272 -15.42 -10.19 -3.61
N PRO A 273 -15.64 -9.32 -2.61
CA PRO A 273 -16.05 -7.94 -2.86
C PRO A 273 -14.87 -7.10 -3.36
N MET A 274 -15.02 -6.38 -4.46
CA MET A 274 -14.15 -5.27 -4.83
C MET A 274 -14.67 -4.00 -4.17
N VAL A 275 -13.86 -3.39 -3.33
CA VAL A 275 -14.29 -2.29 -2.46
C VAL A 275 -13.46 -1.04 -2.73
N LEU A 276 -14.14 0.07 -2.96
CA LEU A 276 -13.58 1.41 -2.89
C LEU A 276 -13.70 1.93 -1.46
N SER A 277 -12.65 2.53 -0.94
CA SER A 277 -12.62 3.08 0.41
C SER A 277 -11.86 4.41 0.48
N CYS A 278 -12.28 5.30 1.38
CA CYS A 278 -11.58 6.55 1.70
C CYS A 278 -11.92 7.00 3.12
N ARG A 279 -11.27 8.04 3.62
CA ARG A 279 -11.70 8.69 4.87
C ARG A 279 -13.06 9.38 4.66
N LYS A 280 -13.96 9.33 5.63
CA LYS A 280 -15.24 10.07 5.57
C LYS A 280 -15.03 11.57 5.41
N THR A 281 -13.98 12.12 6.01
CA THR A 281 -13.62 13.53 5.87
C THR A 281 -13.24 13.91 4.43
N SER A 282 -12.69 12.98 3.66
CA SER A 282 -12.30 13.19 2.26
C SER A 282 -13.50 13.27 1.30
N LEU A 283 -14.70 12.88 1.73
CA LEU A 283 -15.93 13.02 0.91
C LEU A 283 -16.35 14.49 0.65
N LYS A 284 -15.66 15.45 1.27
CA LYS A 284 -15.82 16.89 1.00
C LYS A 284 -14.78 17.42 -0.01
N ASP A 285 -13.76 16.62 -0.33
CA ASP A 285 -12.70 16.99 -1.27
C ASP A 285 -13.13 16.65 -2.70
N LYS A 286 -13.32 17.68 -3.52
CA LYS A 286 -13.77 17.50 -4.91
C LYS A 286 -12.83 16.62 -5.71
N ALA A 287 -11.52 16.74 -5.54
CA ALA A 287 -10.54 15.95 -6.27
C ALA A 287 -10.65 14.46 -5.95
N ILE A 288 -10.93 14.13 -4.69
CA ILE A 288 -11.18 12.74 -4.28
C ILE A 288 -12.46 12.20 -4.90
N LEU A 289 -13.54 12.98 -4.91
CA LEU A 289 -14.81 12.57 -5.54
C LEU A 289 -14.68 12.39 -7.05
N ASP A 290 -13.99 13.30 -7.74
CA ASP A 290 -13.73 13.23 -9.17
C ASP A 290 -12.98 11.94 -9.55
N VAL A 291 -11.93 11.58 -8.79
CA VAL A 291 -11.17 10.35 -9.03
C VAL A 291 -11.96 9.10 -8.67
N GLN A 292 -12.76 9.13 -7.60
CA GLN A 292 -13.66 8.02 -7.26
C GLN A 292 -14.65 7.72 -8.38
N GLU A 293 -15.20 8.76 -9.03
CA GLU A 293 -16.12 8.58 -10.16
C GLU A 293 -15.44 7.90 -11.35
N VAL A 294 -14.18 8.27 -11.65
CA VAL A 294 -13.39 7.57 -12.66
C VAL A 294 -13.18 6.11 -12.28
N ILE A 295 -12.79 5.83 -11.04
CA ILE A 295 -12.58 4.46 -10.55
C ILE A 295 -13.86 3.63 -10.69
N ARG A 296 -15.03 4.19 -10.30
CA ARG A 296 -16.35 3.51 -10.46
C ARG A 296 -16.61 3.17 -11.92
N THR A 297 -16.41 4.14 -12.81
CA THR A 297 -16.64 3.95 -14.24
C THR A 297 -15.77 2.81 -14.78
N VAL A 298 -14.47 2.83 -14.49
CA VAL A 298 -13.51 1.83 -14.97
C VAL A 298 -13.82 0.43 -14.40
N ILE A 299 -14.06 0.31 -13.11
CA ILE A 299 -14.31 -1.02 -12.51
C ILE A 299 -15.68 -1.57 -12.90
N ASN A 300 -16.72 -0.73 -13.04
CA ASN A 300 -18.04 -1.18 -13.47
C ASN A 300 -18.08 -1.60 -14.94
N SER A 301 -17.21 -1.07 -15.79
CA SER A 301 -17.09 -1.52 -17.20
C SER A 301 -16.49 -2.92 -17.34
N TYR A 302 -15.92 -3.45 -16.28
CA TYR A 302 -15.27 -4.75 -16.24
C TYR A 302 -16.26 -5.95 -16.16
N LYS A 303 -17.55 -5.76 -16.20
CA LYS A 303 -18.57 -6.84 -16.13
C LYS A 303 -18.52 -7.82 -17.30
#